data_bd3a49920f483473046a2740eb0ae0d5
#
_entry.id   bd3a49920f483473046a2740eb0ae0d5
#
_cell.length_a   1.000
_cell.length_b   1.000
_cell.length_c   1.000
_cell.angle_alpha   90.00
_cell.angle_beta   90.00
_cell.angle_gamma   90.00
#
_symmetry.space_group_name_H-M   'P 1'
#
loop_
_entity.id
_entity.type
_entity.pdbx_description
1 polymer ?
#
loop_
_entity_poly.entity_id
_entity_poly.type
_entity_poly.pdbx_seq_one_letter_code
_entity_poly.pdbx_strand_id
1 'polypeptide(L)'
;RNNYEVWMIDYPGFGKSTGKRTEPIMYDDAATLYKMARAKFSKDSIIIYGKSIGTGVAAQLASISDCKRVMLETPYYSIDALMKHYAFMYPVSWLAKYHFPTYSYFKKIDAPITLFHGTNDEVIPFKQARKLAGENPGVELVTIEKGKHNNLNESPVFHQHLDALLQLP
;
A
#
# COMPACT_ATOMS: atom_id res chain seq x y z
N ARG A 1 -17.17 12.57 5.40
CA ARG A 1 -17.69 13.18 4.18
C ARG A 1 -18.10 12.13 3.14
N ASN A 2 -17.44 10.98 3.08
CA ASN A 2 -17.68 9.92 2.07
C ASN A 2 -18.35 8.67 2.66
N ASN A 3 -18.92 8.72 3.86
CA ASN A 3 -19.64 7.63 4.55
C ASN A 3 -18.82 6.32 4.67
N TYR A 4 -17.52 6.40 4.80
CA TYR A 4 -16.66 5.24 5.08
C TYR A 4 -16.30 5.15 6.56
N GLU A 5 -16.32 3.94 7.09
CA GLU A 5 -15.63 3.61 8.32
C GLU A 5 -14.17 3.30 8.00
N VAL A 6 -13.23 3.84 8.76
CA VAL A 6 -11.79 3.57 8.59
C VAL A 6 -11.33 2.64 9.71
N TRP A 7 -10.84 1.48 9.31
CA TRP A 7 -10.31 0.48 10.22
C TRP A 7 -8.80 0.38 10.01
N MET A 8 -8.04 0.58 11.08
CA MET A 8 -6.57 0.57 11.03
C MET A 8 -6.02 -0.33 12.13
N ILE A 9 -4.84 -0.90 11.88
CA ILE A 9 -4.09 -1.68 12.85
C ILE A 9 -2.76 -0.99 13.15
N ASP A 10 -2.38 -1.00 14.42
CA ASP A 10 -0.99 -0.75 14.81
C ASP A 10 -0.22 -2.07 14.67
N TYR A 11 0.75 -2.11 13.76
CA TYR A 11 1.60 -3.29 13.63
C TYR A 11 2.38 -3.57 14.92
N PRO A 12 2.74 -4.84 15.21
CA PRO A 12 3.49 -5.19 16.40
C PRO A 12 4.73 -4.30 16.60
N GLY A 13 4.84 -3.71 17.79
CA GLY A 13 5.90 -2.77 18.14
C GLY A 13 5.65 -1.31 17.74
N PHE A 14 4.46 -0.98 17.23
CA PHE A 14 4.01 0.39 17.00
C PHE A 14 2.77 0.72 17.84
N GLY A 15 2.58 2.01 18.15
CA GLY A 15 1.46 2.49 18.91
C GLY A 15 1.33 1.77 20.25
N LYS A 16 0.17 1.13 20.46
CA LYS A 16 -0.11 0.31 21.65
C LYS A 16 0.09 -1.19 21.40
N SER A 17 0.43 -1.60 20.18
CA SER A 17 0.60 -3.00 19.83
C SER A 17 1.94 -3.54 20.31
N THR A 18 1.92 -4.72 20.91
CA THR A 18 3.11 -5.43 21.42
C THR A 18 3.37 -6.68 20.60
N GLY A 19 4.58 -7.26 20.73
CA GLY A 19 4.93 -8.51 20.06
C GLY A 19 6.05 -8.38 19.04
N LYS A 20 6.34 -9.51 18.38
CA LYS A 20 7.39 -9.56 17.34
C LYS A 20 6.84 -9.08 16.01
N ARG A 21 7.56 -8.17 15.38
CA ARG A 21 7.25 -7.68 14.04
C ARG A 21 7.93 -8.55 12.99
N THR A 22 7.13 -9.35 12.29
CA THR A 22 7.57 -10.17 11.15
C THR A 22 6.55 -10.05 10.02
N GLU A 23 6.96 -10.32 8.76
CA GLU A 23 6.02 -10.29 7.63
C GLU A 23 4.81 -11.20 7.85
N PRO A 24 4.96 -12.49 8.24
CA PRO A 24 3.81 -13.36 8.46
C PRO A 24 2.82 -12.79 9.48
N ILE A 25 3.30 -12.25 10.61
CA ILE A 25 2.42 -11.66 11.62
C ILE A 25 1.69 -10.44 11.06
N MET A 26 2.36 -9.57 10.30
CA MET A 26 1.72 -8.40 9.68
C MET A 26 0.64 -8.82 8.66
N TYR A 27 0.86 -9.91 7.93
CA TYR A 27 -0.13 -10.46 7.00
C TYR A 27 -1.32 -11.08 7.75
N ASP A 28 -1.07 -11.83 8.81
CA ASP A 28 -2.11 -12.45 9.65
C ASP A 28 -2.98 -11.40 10.34
N ASP A 29 -2.38 -10.33 10.84
CA ASP A 29 -3.08 -9.20 11.45
C ASP A 29 -4.01 -8.51 10.42
N ALA A 30 -3.50 -8.25 9.21
CA ALA A 30 -4.29 -7.66 8.13
C ALA A 30 -5.44 -8.60 7.70
N ALA A 31 -5.18 -9.89 7.58
CA ALA A 31 -6.21 -10.89 7.25
C ALA A 31 -7.27 -11.00 8.35
N THR A 32 -6.88 -10.87 9.61
CA THR A 32 -7.81 -10.87 10.74
C THR A 32 -8.70 -9.63 10.70
N LEU A 33 -8.11 -8.43 10.49
CA LEU A 33 -8.88 -7.19 10.33
C LEU A 33 -9.87 -7.29 9.16
N TYR A 34 -9.43 -7.84 8.03
CA TYR A 34 -10.28 -8.05 6.87
C TYR A 34 -11.45 -9.00 7.18
N LYS A 35 -11.23 -10.13 7.87
CA LYS A 35 -12.29 -11.06 8.29
C LYS A 35 -13.32 -10.35 9.19
N MET A 36 -12.89 -9.52 10.12
CA MET A 36 -13.78 -8.72 10.95
C MET A 36 -14.59 -7.73 10.12
N ALA A 37 -13.98 -7.05 9.15
CA ALA A 37 -14.68 -6.16 8.24
C ALA A 37 -15.70 -6.91 7.37
N ARG A 38 -15.35 -8.11 6.87
CA ARG A 38 -16.25 -8.96 6.08
C ARG A 38 -17.45 -9.49 6.86
N ALA A 39 -17.34 -9.60 8.17
CA ALA A 39 -18.49 -9.94 9.02
C ALA A 39 -19.54 -8.80 9.08
N LYS A 40 -19.14 -7.57 8.75
CA LYS A 40 -20.00 -6.38 8.82
C LYS A 40 -20.35 -5.83 7.44
N PHE A 41 -19.47 -5.95 6.45
CA PHE A 41 -19.59 -5.34 5.14
C PHE A 41 -19.45 -6.36 4.00
N SER A 42 -20.13 -6.07 2.88
CA SER A 42 -19.92 -6.80 1.63
C SER A 42 -18.52 -6.53 1.08
N LYS A 43 -17.96 -7.49 0.32
CA LYS A 43 -16.66 -7.31 -0.35
C LYS A 43 -16.64 -6.06 -1.26
N ASP A 44 -17.77 -5.77 -1.91
CA ASP A 44 -17.95 -4.65 -2.83
C ASP A 44 -18.03 -3.28 -2.11
N SER A 45 -18.00 -3.29 -0.78
CA SER A 45 -17.95 -2.09 0.07
C SER A 45 -16.61 -1.93 0.78
N ILE A 46 -15.68 -2.87 0.62
CA ILE A 46 -14.38 -2.84 1.28
C ILE A 46 -13.31 -2.31 0.33
N ILE A 47 -12.62 -1.28 0.76
CA ILE A 47 -11.43 -0.74 0.08
C ILE A 47 -10.22 -1.12 0.92
N ILE A 48 -9.22 -1.72 0.27
CA ILE A 48 -7.93 -2.02 0.92
C ILE A 48 -6.98 -0.86 0.61
N TYR A 49 -6.51 -0.20 1.67
CA TYR A 49 -5.60 0.93 1.56
C TYR A 49 -4.27 0.62 2.25
N GLY A 50 -3.17 0.87 1.57
CA GLY A 50 -1.82 0.74 2.15
C GLY A 50 -0.97 1.97 1.89
N LYS A 51 -0.17 2.39 2.90
CA LYS A 51 0.80 3.47 2.77
C LYS A 51 2.20 2.98 3.09
N SER A 52 3.19 3.36 2.28
CA SER A 52 4.60 3.06 2.52
C SER A 52 4.80 1.55 2.79
N ILE A 53 5.36 1.17 3.95
CA ILE A 53 5.53 -0.25 4.32
C ILE A 53 4.22 -1.04 4.24
N GLY A 54 3.09 -0.42 4.54
CA GLY A 54 1.77 -1.03 4.47
C GLY A 54 1.31 -1.40 3.05
N THR A 55 1.97 -0.89 2.00
CA THR A 55 1.58 -1.22 0.62
C THR A 55 1.86 -2.68 0.27
N GLY A 56 2.93 -3.27 0.79
CA GLY A 56 3.22 -4.70 0.63
C GLY A 56 2.20 -5.57 1.36
N VAL A 57 1.80 -5.16 2.58
CA VAL A 57 0.77 -5.88 3.35
C VAL A 57 -0.59 -5.77 2.67
N ALA A 58 -0.97 -4.58 2.21
CA ALA A 58 -2.21 -4.36 1.48
C ALA A 58 -2.28 -5.15 0.17
N ALA A 59 -1.19 -5.18 -0.59
CA ALA A 59 -1.10 -5.97 -1.82
C ALA A 59 -1.19 -7.47 -1.54
N GLN A 60 -0.53 -7.97 -0.50
CA GLN A 60 -0.63 -9.36 -0.08
C GLN A 60 -2.07 -9.71 0.32
N LEU A 61 -2.70 -8.90 1.16
CA LEU A 61 -4.09 -9.11 1.55
C LEU A 61 -5.04 -9.15 0.35
N ALA A 62 -4.91 -8.19 -0.57
CA ALA A 62 -5.74 -8.11 -1.77
C ALA A 62 -5.51 -9.29 -2.73
N SER A 63 -4.31 -9.90 -2.71
CA SER A 63 -4.00 -11.08 -3.54
C SER A 63 -4.67 -12.38 -3.08
N ILE A 64 -5.26 -12.38 -1.88
CA ILE A 64 -5.94 -13.54 -1.27
C ILE A 64 -7.36 -13.21 -0.81
N SER A 65 -7.85 -12.01 -1.08
CA SER A 65 -9.14 -11.52 -0.57
C SER A 65 -9.80 -10.60 -1.59
N ASP A 66 -11.10 -10.82 -1.81
CA ASP A 66 -11.89 -9.94 -2.68
C ASP A 66 -12.13 -8.58 -2.02
N CYS A 67 -12.07 -7.52 -2.81
CA CYS A 67 -12.40 -6.17 -2.35
C CYS A 67 -12.90 -5.31 -3.51
N LYS A 68 -13.53 -4.19 -3.20
CA LYS A 68 -13.99 -3.22 -4.19
C LYS A 68 -12.85 -2.64 -5.01
N ARG A 69 -11.76 -2.23 -4.33
CA ARG A 69 -10.55 -1.70 -4.94
C ARG A 69 -9.38 -1.70 -3.97
N VAL A 70 -8.18 -1.56 -4.53
CA VAL A 70 -6.92 -1.40 -3.80
C VAL A 70 -6.34 -0.03 -4.08
N MET A 71 -5.96 0.71 -3.04
CA MET A 71 -5.27 1.99 -3.16
C MET A 71 -3.94 1.92 -2.42
N LEU A 72 -2.85 2.24 -3.09
CA LEU A 72 -1.50 2.17 -2.53
C LEU A 72 -0.82 3.53 -2.63
N GLU A 73 -0.47 4.11 -1.48
CA GLU A 73 0.23 5.39 -1.37
C GLU A 73 1.72 5.14 -1.15
N THR A 74 2.55 5.72 -2.01
CA THR A 74 4.01 5.56 -2.02
C THR A 74 4.46 4.08 -2.02
N PRO A 75 3.97 3.26 -2.99
CA PRO A 75 4.31 1.84 -3.03
C PRO A 75 5.74 1.60 -3.48
N TYR A 76 6.33 0.52 -2.97
CA TYR A 76 7.60 -0.04 -3.43
C TYR A 76 7.39 -1.33 -4.22
N TYR A 77 8.31 -1.64 -5.11
CA TYR A 77 8.32 -2.87 -5.92
C TYR A 77 8.57 -4.12 -5.06
N SER A 78 9.61 -4.04 -4.22
CA SER A 78 9.91 -4.96 -3.12
C SER A 78 10.88 -4.27 -2.15
N ILE A 79 10.98 -4.74 -0.92
CA ILE A 79 12.00 -4.26 0.02
C ILE A 79 13.39 -4.57 -0.51
N ASP A 80 13.62 -5.73 -1.13
CA ASP A 80 14.90 -6.07 -1.74
C ASP A 80 15.31 -5.07 -2.83
N ALA A 81 14.37 -4.63 -3.68
CA ALA A 81 14.63 -3.63 -4.71
C ALA A 81 14.91 -2.25 -4.11
N LEU A 82 14.24 -1.91 -3.02
CA LEU A 82 14.48 -0.67 -2.27
C LEU A 82 15.86 -0.69 -1.59
N MET A 83 16.21 -1.80 -0.95
CA MET A 83 17.52 -1.99 -0.34
C MET A 83 18.66 -1.89 -1.35
N LYS A 84 18.53 -2.52 -2.52
CA LYS A 84 19.53 -2.38 -3.60
C LYS A 84 19.75 -0.94 -4.02
N HIS A 85 18.69 -0.11 -3.96
CA HIS A 85 18.81 1.32 -4.27
C HIS A 85 19.61 2.08 -3.22
N TYR A 86 19.47 1.72 -1.94
CA TYR A 86 20.10 2.42 -0.81
C TYR A 86 21.37 1.75 -0.27
N ALA A 87 21.67 0.51 -0.66
CA ALA A 87 22.80 -0.27 -0.12
C ALA A 87 24.15 0.42 -0.24
N PHE A 88 24.27 1.38 -1.17
CA PHE A 88 25.47 2.17 -1.36
C PHE A 88 25.59 3.36 -0.39
N MET A 89 24.46 3.84 0.19
CA MET A 89 24.45 5.09 0.96
C MET A 89 24.09 4.93 2.44
N TYR A 90 23.39 3.85 2.82
CA TYR A 90 22.86 3.71 4.18
C TYR A 90 22.94 2.27 4.70
N PRO A 91 23.26 2.06 6.00
CA PRO A 91 23.18 0.75 6.64
C PRO A 91 21.70 0.40 6.88
N VAL A 92 21.02 -0.13 5.85
CA VAL A 92 19.61 -0.53 5.92
C VAL A 92 19.43 -1.96 6.44
N SER A 93 20.34 -2.40 7.32
CA SER A 93 20.35 -3.78 7.86
C SER A 93 19.04 -4.19 8.55
N TRP A 94 18.27 -3.24 9.10
CA TRP A 94 16.99 -3.52 9.73
C TRP A 94 15.89 -3.88 8.72
N LEU A 95 16.01 -3.43 7.47
CA LEU A 95 15.11 -3.83 6.37
C LEU A 95 15.43 -5.22 5.83
N ALA A 96 16.64 -5.73 6.05
CA ALA A 96 17.08 -7.04 5.54
C ALA A 96 16.26 -8.24 6.08
N LYS A 97 15.44 -8.00 7.10
CA LYS A 97 14.51 -9.00 7.66
C LYS A 97 13.18 -9.11 6.90
N TYR A 98 12.93 -8.18 5.98
CA TYR A 98 11.67 -8.08 5.24
C TYR A 98 11.94 -8.15 3.75
N HIS A 99 11.10 -8.85 3.03
CA HIS A 99 11.15 -8.95 1.58
C HIS A 99 10.00 -8.20 0.91
N PHE A 100 8.79 -8.36 1.43
CA PHE A 100 7.56 -7.77 0.91
C PHE A 100 7.57 -7.68 -0.63
N PRO A 101 7.46 -8.81 -1.36
CA PRO A 101 7.55 -8.81 -2.82
C PRO A 101 6.24 -8.30 -3.43
N THR A 102 5.96 -7.01 -3.30
CA THR A 102 4.71 -6.35 -3.72
C THR A 102 4.34 -6.68 -5.16
N TYR A 103 5.33 -6.70 -6.06
CA TYR A 103 5.16 -7.03 -7.48
C TYR A 103 4.55 -8.41 -7.72
N SER A 104 4.85 -9.38 -6.87
CA SER A 104 4.38 -10.76 -7.04
C SER A 104 2.90 -10.92 -6.70
N TYR A 105 2.36 -10.03 -5.88
CA TYR A 105 0.96 -10.05 -5.48
C TYR A 105 0.04 -9.45 -6.54
N PHE A 106 0.50 -8.45 -7.29
CA PHE A 106 -0.32 -7.74 -8.27
C PHE A 106 -0.99 -8.65 -9.30
N LYS A 107 -0.30 -9.69 -9.75
CA LYS A 107 -0.84 -10.66 -10.73
C LYS A 107 -2.01 -11.50 -10.21
N LYS A 108 -2.28 -11.44 -8.91
CA LYS A 108 -3.32 -12.21 -8.23
C LYS A 108 -4.44 -11.32 -7.68
N ILE A 109 -4.39 -10.01 -7.95
CA ILE A 109 -5.40 -9.06 -7.50
C ILE A 109 -6.36 -8.82 -8.65
N ASP A 110 -7.62 -9.22 -8.44
CA ASP A 110 -8.68 -9.00 -9.45
C ASP A 110 -9.32 -7.61 -9.34
N ALA A 111 -9.23 -6.98 -8.15
CA ALA A 111 -9.78 -5.66 -7.92
C ALA A 111 -8.96 -4.55 -8.62
N PRO A 112 -9.60 -3.45 -9.06
CA PRO A 112 -8.89 -2.30 -9.60
C PRO A 112 -7.84 -1.77 -8.61
N ILE A 113 -6.63 -1.48 -9.12
CA ILE A 113 -5.52 -0.96 -8.32
C ILE A 113 -5.19 0.45 -8.75
N THR A 114 -5.15 1.38 -7.78
CA THR A 114 -4.67 2.75 -7.99
C THR A 114 -3.46 3.00 -7.11
N LEU A 115 -2.37 3.48 -7.71
CA LEU A 115 -1.14 3.89 -7.03
C LEU A 115 -1.08 5.41 -6.95
N PHE A 116 -0.74 5.95 -5.80
CA PHE A 116 -0.42 7.37 -5.60
C PHE A 116 1.06 7.51 -5.29
N HIS A 117 1.80 8.32 -6.06
CA HIS A 117 3.22 8.50 -5.79
C HIS A 117 3.73 9.88 -6.19
N GLY A 118 4.57 10.45 -5.32
CA GLY A 118 5.21 11.74 -5.55
C GLY A 118 6.49 11.60 -6.38
N THR A 119 6.73 12.53 -7.30
CA THR A 119 7.95 12.49 -8.15
C THR A 119 9.23 12.80 -7.37
N ASN A 120 9.12 13.47 -6.21
CA ASN A 120 10.24 13.83 -5.33
C ASN A 120 10.25 13.01 -4.02
N ASP A 121 9.69 11.80 -4.05
CA ASP A 121 9.73 10.90 -2.89
C ASP A 121 11.18 10.50 -2.59
N GLU A 122 11.66 10.95 -1.44
CA GLU A 122 13.05 10.76 -0.97
C GLU A 122 13.25 9.43 -0.22
N VAL A 123 12.15 8.74 0.12
CA VAL A 123 12.18 7.46 0.85
C VAL A 123 11.96 6.28 -0.08
N ILE A 124 10.98 6.36 -0.96
CA ILE A 124 10.69 5.32 -1.95
C ILE A 124 10.75 5.97 -3.34
N PRO A 125 11.81 5.73 -4.10
CA PRO A 125 11.97 6.37 -5.40
C PRO A 125 10.79 6.11 -6.34
N PHE A 126 10.26 7.15 -6.99
CA PHE A 126 9.12 7.11 -7.90
C PHE A 126 9.21 6.00 -8.96
N LYS A 127 10.43 5.64 -9.37
CA LYS A 127 10.68 4.53 -10.31
C LYS A 127 10.12 3.18 -9.83
N GLN A 128 9.94 2.98 -8.52
CA GLN A 128 9.38 1.76 -7.95
C GLN A 128 7.89 1.63 -8.35
N ALA A 129 7.10 2.70 -8.16
CA ALA A 129 5.70 2.72 -8.57
C ALA A 129 5.54 2.66 -10.09
N ARG A 130 6.37 3.40 -10.84
CA ARG A 130 6.38 3.31 -12.31
C ARG A 130 6.64 1.89 -12.81
N LYS A 131 7.53 1.15 -12.16
CA LYS A 131 7.81 -0.24 -12.50
C LYS A 131 6.60 -1.13 -12.21
N LEU A 132 5.97 -0.99 -11.03
CA LEU A 132 4.76 -1.73 -10.69
C LEU A 132 3.64 -1.50 -11.72
N ALA A 133 3.35 -0.25 -12.07
CA ALA A 133 2.33 0.08 -13.05
C ALA A 133 2.70 -0.42 -14.46
N GLY A 134 3.96 -0.26 -14.87
CA GLY A 134 4.41 -0.66 -16.20
C GLY A 134 4.39 -2.17 -16.45
N GLU A 135 4.53 -2.98 -15.41
CA GLU A 135 4.47 -4.46 -15.50
C GLU A 135 3.03 -5.02 -15.34
N ASN A 136 2.07 -4.18 -14.97
CA ASN A 136 0.69 -4.59 -14.70
C ASN A 136 -0.31 -3.70 -15.46
N PRO A 137 -0.66 -4.03 -16.70
CA PRO A 137 -1.67 -3.31 -17.47
C PRO A 137 -3.00 -3.25 -16.72
N GLY A 138 -3.58 -2.07 -16.61
CA GLY A 138 -4.81 -1.83 -15.83
C GLY A 138 -4.57 -1.24 -14.44
N VAL A 139 -3.32 -1.18 -13.98
CA VAL A 139 -2.97 -0.42 -12.77
C VAL A 139 -2.90 1.07 -13.10
N GLU A 140 -3.69 1.87 -12.41
CA GLU A 140 -3.65 3.33 -12.50
C GLU A 140 -2.52 3.89 -11.65
N LEU A 141 -1.69 4.77 -12.23
CA LEU A 141 -0.65 5.52 -11.52
C LEU A 141 -0.98 7.00 -11.49
N VAL A 142 -1.44 7.49 -10.36
CA VAL A 142 -1.64 8.90 -10.08
C VAL A 142 -0.31 9.52 -9.66
N THR A 143 0.28 10.30 -10.54
CA THR A 143 1.55 10.99 -10.30
C THR A 143 1.31 12.33 -9.66
N ILE A 144 1.97 12.59 -8.53
CA ILE A 144 1.89 13.87 -7.82
C ILE A 144 3.22 14.59 -8.01
N GLU A 145 3.19 15.60 -8.88
CA GLU A 145 4.39 16.38 -9.21
C GLU A 145 4.96 17.07 -7.96
N LYS A 146 6.29 16.92 -7.77
CA LYS A 146 7.03 17.42 -6.61
C LYS A 146 6.55 16.87 -5.26
N GLY A 147 5.61 15.92 -5.24
CA GLY A 147 5.16 15.23 -4.02
C GLY A 147 6.32 14.47 -3.38
N LYS A 148 6.43 14.57 -2.05
CA LYS A 148 7.38 13.85 -1.21
C LYS A 148 6.69 12.67 -0.53
N HIS A 149 7.45 11.87 0.22
CA HIS A 149 6.94 10.66 0.87
C HIS A 149 5.75 10.90 1.80
N ASN A 150 5.76 11.99 2.55
CA ASN A 150 4.79 12.22 3.62
C ASN A 150 3.78 13.35 3.36
N ASN A 151 3.82 14.01 2.19
CA ASN A 151 2.98 15.17 1.94
C ASN A 151 2.04 15.04 0.72
N LEU A 152 1.76 13.82 0.27
CA LEU A 152 0.85 13.63 -0.88
C LEU A 152 -0.56 14.16 -0.59
N ASN A 153 -0.99 14.05 0.68
CA ASN A 153 -2.25 14.57 1.17
C ASN A 153 -2.37 16.12 1.21
N GLU A 154 -1.29 16.84 0.91
CA GLU A 154 -1.32 18.30 0.71
C GLU A 154 -1.67 18.67 -0.74
N SER A 155 -1.62 17.70 -1.65
CA SER A 155 -1.85 17.92 -3.08
C SER A 155 -3.34 17.91 -3.43
N PRO A 156 -3.84 18.94 -4.14
CA PRO A 156 -5.19 18.91 -4.69
C PRO A 156 -5.44 17.73 -5.63
N VAL A 157 -4.41 17.31 -6.40
CA VAL A 157 -4.50 16.16 -7.30
C VAL A 157 -4.78 14.87 -6.53
N PHE A 158 -4.10 14.68 -5.38
CA PHE A 158 -4.35 13.54 -4.50
C PHE A 158 -5.81 13.50 -4.04
N HIS A 159 -6.33 14.60 -3.53
CA HIS A 159 -7.72 14.67 -3.04
C HIS A 159 -8.73 14.48 -4.15
N GLN A 160 -8.52 15.10 -5.31
CA GLN A 160 -9.43 14.96 -6.45
C GLN A 160 -9.57 13.49 -6.88
N HIS A 161 -8.45 12.76 -7.02
CA HIS A 161 -8.47 11.35 -7.39
C HIS A 161 -9.03 10.48 -6.26
N LEU A 162 -8.63 10.73 -5.01
CA LEU A 162 -9.15 9.98 -3.87
C LEU A 162 -10.67 10.12 -3.74
N ASP A 163 -11.20 11.34 -3.82
CA ASP A 163 -12.64 11.59 -3.73
C ASP A 163 -13.39 10.92 -4.88
N ALA A 164 -12.88 11.00 -6.10
CA ALA A 164 -13.46 10.31 -7.24
C ALA A 164 -13.52 8.78 -7.02
N LEU A 165 -12.42 8.18 -6.57
CA LEU A 165 -12.34 6.74 -6.31
C LEU A 165 -13.26 6.28 -5.17
N LEU A 166 -13.48 7.12 -4.16
CA LEU A 166 -14.38 6.82 -3.04
C LEU A 166 -15.86 6.96 -3.43
N GLN A 167 -16.20 7.74 -4.48
CA GLN A 167 -17.56 7.94 -4.96
C GLN A 167 -17.99 6.96 -6.05
N LEU A 168 -17.05 6.27 -6.70
CA LEU A 168 -17.35 5.27 -7.73
C LEU A 168 -18.14 4.09 -7.12
N PRO A 169 -19.18 3.60 -7.84
CA PRO A 169 -19.98 2.44 -7.41
C PRO A 169 -19.16 1.16 -7.26
#